data_2881e80a317de392c951ac6ffd75133e
#
_entry.id   2881e80a317de392c951ac6ffd75133e
#
_cell.length_a   1.000
_cell.length_b   1.000
_cell.length_c   1.000
_cell.angle_alpha   90.00
_cell.angle_beta   90.00
_cell.angle_gamma   90.00
#
_symmetry.space_group_name_H-M   'P 1'
#
loop_
_entity.id
_entity.type
_entity.pdbx_description
1 polymer ?
#
loop_
_entity_poly.entity_id
_entity_poly.type
_entity_poly.pdbx_seq_one_letter_code
_entity_poly.pdbx_strand_id
1 'polypeptide(L)'
;NNALKTVYNDLTFKEAILNRKEWGRIFESAIGAHIVSNAFTGNYEVFYWREKDKEVDYILKKKNRIVAIEVKSNSEMYNAGLEEIRKMYQPYASFVVGEGGMKAEQFLSINPAKLFE
;
A
#
# COMPACT_ATOMS: atom_id res chain seq x y z
N ASN A 1 -9.56 -13.03 4.57
CA ASN A 1 -8.14 -12.88 4.78
C ASN A 1 -7.75 -13.25 6.22
N ASN A 2 -6.80 -14.14 6.38
CA ASN A 2 -6.41 -14.68 7.68
C ASN A 2 -5.89 -13.61 8.65
N ALA A 3 -5.16 -12.63 8.14
CA ALA A 3 -4.63 -11.57 9.00
C ALA A 3 -5.76 -10.74 9.59
N LEU A 4 -6.78 -10.44 8.79
CA LEU A 4 -7.92 -9.68 9.26
C LEU A 4 -8.77 -10.47 10.25
N LYS A 5 -8.93 -11.78 10.03
CA LYS A 5 -9.65 -12.63 10.96
C LYS A 5 -9.01 -12.64 12.33
N THR A 6 -7.70 -12.67 12.38
CA THR A 6 -6.97 -12.62 13.64
C THR A 6 -7.19 -11.29 14.35
N VAL A 7 -7.21 -10.20 13.60
CA VAL A 7 -7.42 -8.88 14.16
C VAL A 7 -8.81 -8.74 14.77
N TYR A 8 -9.82 -9.38 14.18
CA TYR A 8 -11.19 -9.28 14.67
C TYR A 8 -11.48 -10.10 15.92
N ASN A 9 -10.54 -10.90 16.34
CA ASN A 9 -10.62 -11.50 17.66
C ASN A 9 -10.39 -10.36 18.66
N ASP A 10 -11.34 -10.11 19.56
CA ASP A 10 -11.34 -8.95 20.45
C ASP A 10 -10.02 -8.73 21.18
N LEU A 11 -9.54 -9.77 21.83
CA LEU A 11 -8.32 -9.68 22.64
C LEU A 11 -7.11 -9.43 21.74
N THR A 12 -7.02 -10.17 20.64
CA THR A 12 -5.93 -10.04 19.70
C THR A 12 -5.91 -8.65 19.06
N PHE A 13 -7.07 -8.10 18.76
CA PHE A 13 -7.19 -6.77 18.19
C PHE A 13 -6.65 -5.70 19.14
N LYS A 14 -7.03 -5.78 20.42
CA LYS A 14 -6.53 -4.85 21.44
C LYS A 14 -5.02 -4.96 21.61
N GLU A 15 -4.49 -6.18 21.64
CA GLU A 15 -3.07 -6.42 21.75
C GLU A 15 -2.32 -5.87 20.56
N ALA A 16 -2.87 -6.05 19.35
CA ALA A 16 -2.23 -5.56 18.12
C ALA A 16 -2.19 -4.03 18.11
N ILE A 17 -3.23 -3.36 18.56
CA ILE A 17 -3.24 -1.90 18.64
C ILE A 17 -2.18 -1.39 19.60
N LEU A 18 -1.99 -2.06 20.72
CA LEU A 18 -0.99 -1.67 21.71
C LEU A 18 0.43 -2.01 21.26
N ASN A 19 0.57 -3.00 20.38
CA ASN A 19 1.86 -3.41 19.83
C ASN A 19 2.01 -2.82 18.43
N ARG A 20 2.74 -1.71 18.32
CA ARG A 20 2.89 -0.98 17.05
C ARG A 20 3.49 -1.83 15.94
N LYS A 21 4.43 -2.71 16.26
CA LYS A 21 5.06 -3.57 15.25
C LYS A 21 4.06 -4.54 14.66
N GLU A 22 3.26 -5.16 15.52
CA GLU A 22 2.24 -6.11 15.09
C GLU A 22 1.14 -5.41 14.30
N TRP A 23 0.73 -4.24 14.76
CA TRP A 23 -0.25 -3.42 14.05
C TRP A 23 0.25 -3.05 12.65
N GLY A 24 1.53 -2.68 12.56
CA GLY A 24 2.14 -2.36 11.27
C GLY A 24 2.08 -3.51 10.28
N ARG A 25 2.36 -4.73 10.73
CA ARG A 25 2.29 -5.90 9.86
C ARG A 25 0.88 -6.18 9.38
N ILE A 26 -0.09 -6.05 10.28
CA ILE A 26 -1.50 -6.26 9.95
C ILE A 26 -1.96 -5.22 8.94
N PHE A 27 -1.60 -3.97 9.18
CA PHE A 27 -1.91 -2.85 8.30
C PHE A 27 -1.36 -3.09 6.89
N GLU A 28 -0.08 -3.41 6.80
CA GLU A 28 0.57 -3.67 5.51
C GLU A 28 -0.07 -4.85 4.79
N SER A 29 -0.39 -5.92 5.53
CA SER A 29 -1.05 -7.10 4.95
C SER A 29 -2.42 -6.76 4.38
N ALA A 30 -3.19 -5.93 5.07
CA ALA A 30 -4.51 -5.53 4.61
C ALA A 30 -4.43 -4.72 3.32
N ILE A 31 -3.50 -3.76 3.27
CA ILE A 31 -3.31 -2.94 2.08
C ILE A 31 -2.85 -3.82 0.89
N GLY A 32 -1.87 -4.69 1.13
CA GLY A 32 -1.37 -5.59 0.09
C GLY A 32 -2.44 -6.53 -0.43
N ALA A 33 -3.23 -7.12 0.46
CA ALA A 33 -4.32 -8.00 0.06
C ALA A 33 -5.35 -7.28 -0.79
N HIS A 34 -5.68 -6.04 -0.43
CA HIS A 34 -6.62 -5.22 -1.20
C HIS A 34 -6.10 -4.96 -2.62
N ILE A 35 -4.83 -4.61 -2.74
CA ILE A 35 -4.21 -4.36 -4.04
C ILE A 35 -4.22 -5.62 -4.90
N VAL A 36 -3.74 -6.73 -4.36
CA VAL A 36 -3.56 -7.96 -5.12
C VAL A 36 -4.89 -8.61 -5.48
N SER A 37 -5.84 -8.61 -4.55
CA SER A 37 -7.13 -9.27 -4.79
C SER A 37 -7.98 -8.56 -5.85
N ASN A 38 -7.73 -7.28 -6.10
CA ASN A 38 -8.47 -6.52 -7.11
C ASN A 38 -7.74 -6.40 -8.45
N ALA A 39 -6.56 -6.99 -8.58
CA ALA A 39 -5.75 -6.82 -9.78
C ALA A 39 -6.37 -7.42 -11.02
N PHE A 40 -6.91 -8.63 -10.91
CA PHE A 40 -7.48 -9.31 -12.07
C PHE A 40 -8.70 -8.56 -12.61
N THR A 41 -9.68 -8.29 -11.76
CA THR A 41 -10.88 -7.59 -12.18
C THR A 41 -10.61 -6.13 -12.54
N GLY A 42 -9.63 -5.51 -11.88
CA GLY A 42 -9.24 -4.14 -12.17
C GLY A 42 -8.35 -4.00 -13.40
N ASN A 43 -7.90 -5.13 -13.93
CA ASN A 43 -7.08 -5.20 -15.12
C ASN A 43 -5.78 -4.41 -14.99
N TYR A 44 -5.10 -4.57 -13.85
CA TYR A 44 -3.78 -4.00 -13.65
C TYR A 44 -2.83 -5.08 -13.15
N GLU A 45 -1.54 -4.87 -13.39
CA GLU A 45 -0.48 -5.75 -12.91
C GLU A 45 0.16 -5.13 -11.67
N VAL A 46 0.68 -5.97 -10.79
CA VAL A 46 1.29 -5.54 -9.54
C VAL A 46 2.75 -5.95 -9.53
N PHE A 47 3.62 -4.98 -9.26
CA PHE A 47 5.06 -5.19 -9.18
C PHE A 47 5.60 -4.62 -7.88
N TYR A 48 6.80 -5.04 -7.55
CA TYR A 48 7.60 -4.52 -6.46
C TYR A 48 8.84 -3.89 -7.07
N TRP A 49 9.27 -2.75 -6.55
CA TRP A 49 10.44 -2.09 -7.09
C TRP A 49 11.51 -1.93 -6.01
N ARG A 50 12.73 -2.30 -6.36
CA ARG A 50 13.87 -2.14 -5.48
C ARG A 50 15.12 -1.88 -6.30
N GLU A 51 15.90 -0.90 -5.86
CA GLU A 51 17.21 -0.61 -6.43
C GLU A 51 18.14 -0.15 -5.31
N LYS A 52 19.18 -0.92 -5.03
CA LYS A 52 20.10 -0.72 -3.91
C LYS A 52 19.34 -0.71 -2.59
N ASP A 53 19.36 0.40 -1.86
CA ASP A 53 18.68 0.54 -0.57
C ASP A 53 17.32 1.25 -0.67
N LYS A 54 16.88 1.52 -1.89
CA LYS A 54 15.60 2.19 -2.15
C LYS A 54 14.58 1.20 -2.62
N GLU A 55 13.35 1.33 -2.15
CA GLU A 55 12.28 0.44 -2.56
C GLU A 55 10.93 1.13 -2.51
N VAL A 56 10.01 0.61 -3.31
CA VAL A 56 8.61 1.02 -3.28
C VAL A 56 7.78 -0.26 -3.17
N ASP A 57 6.86 -0.29 -2.22
CA ASP A 57 6.11 -1.49 -1.90
C ASP A 57 5.29 -2.02 -3.07
N TYR A 58 4.61 -1.15 -3.79
CA TYR A 58 3.75 -1.57 -4.89
C TYR A 58 3.85 -0.63 -6.07
N ILE A 59 4.05 -1.21 -7.24
CA ILE A 59 3.95 -0.51 -8.52
C ILE A 59 2.81 -1.19 -9.27
N LEU A 60 1.77 -0.43 -9.57
CA LEU A 60 0.64 -0.92 -10.32
C LEU A 60 0.74 -0.41 -11.75
N LYS A 61 0.51 -1.28 -12.71
CA LYS A 61 0.58 -0.89 -14.11
C LYS A 61 -0.69 -1.28 -14.83
N LYS A 62 -1.28 -0.30 -15.50
CA LYS A 62 -2.45 -0.52 -16.35
C LYS A 62 -2.22 0.23 -17.66
N LYS A 63 -2.09 -0.53 -18.74
CA LYS A 63 -1.75 0.01 -20.06
C LYS A 63 -0.44 0.81 -19.94
N ASN A 64 -0.46 2.11 -20.22
CA ASN A 64 0.73 2.95 -20.19
C ASN A 64 0.93 3.69 -18.87
N ARG A 65 0.02 3.52 -17.93
CA ARG A 65 0.06 4.27 -16.68
C ARG A 65 0.62 3.43 -15.56
N ILE A 66 1.43 4.08 -14.72
CA ILE A 66 2.02 3.46 -13.54
C ILE A 66 1.56 4.25 -12.31
N VAL A 67 1.19 3.53 -11.27
CA VAL A 67 0.87 4.12 -9.97
C VAL A 67 1.82 3.51 -8.96
N ALA A 68 2.51 4.34 -8.19
CA ALA A 68 3.47 3.89 -7.19
C ALA A 68 2.91 4.14 -5.80
N ILE A 69 2.92 3.11 -4.96
CA ILE A 69 2.32 3.17 -3.63
C ILE A 69 3.31 2.65 -2.60
N GLU A 70 3.56 3.46 -1.58
CA GLU A 70 4.35 3.06 -0.43
C GLU A 70 3.43 3.00 0.78
N VAL A 71 3.61 1.99 1.63
CA VAL A 71 2.77 1.79 2.81
C VAL A 71 3.59 2.12 4.05
N LYS A 72 3.09 3.02 4.87
CA LYS A 72 3.76 3.43 6.11
C LYS A 72 2.81 3.30 7.28
N SER A 73 3.22 2.57 8.30
CA SER A 73 2.44 2.41 9.53
C SER A 73 2.68 3.55 10.53
N ASN A 74 3.56 4.48 10.20
CA ASN A 74 3.84 5.68 11.00
C ASN A 74 3.43 6.92 10.21
N SER A 75 3.77 8.11 10.71
CA SER A 75 3.36 9.36 10.09
C SER A 75 4.32 9.88 9.03
N GLU A 76 5.33 9.10 8.65
CA GLU A 76 6.25 9.52 7.60
C GLU A 76 5.56 9.65 6.24
N MET A 77 5.95 10.68 5.50
CA MET A 77 5.47 10.91 4.14
C MET A 77 6.59 10.74 3.12
N TYR A 78 7.82 11.01 3.53
CA TYR A 78 8.96 10.95 2.62
C TYR A 78 9.39 9.51 2.38
N ASN A 79 9.68 9.19 1.14
CA ASN A 79 10.24 7.90 0.78
C ASN A 79 11.20 8.10 -0.39
N ALA A 80 12.46 7.72 -0.19
CA ALA A 80 13.49 7.89 -1.21
C ALA A 80 13.18 7.08 -2.47
N GLY A 81 12.54 5.92 -2.31
CA GLY A 81 12.12 5.11 -3.45
C GLY A 81 11.09 5.80 -4.33
N LEU A 82 10.08 6.43 -3.69
CA LEU A 82 9.08 7.19 -4.45
C LEU A 82 9.72 8.35 -5.21
N GLU A 83 10.67 9.03 -4.59
CA GLU A 83 11.38 10.11 -5.28
C GLU A 83 12.10 9.60 -6.51
N GLU A 84 12.76 8.45 -6.39
CA GLU A 84 13.48 7.86 -7.51
C GLU A 84 12.52 7.42 -8.63
N ILE A 85 11.41 6.80 -8.27
CA ILE A 85 10.40 6.39 -9.24
C ILE A 85 9.83 7.59 -9.98
N ARG A 86 9.59 8.69 -9.26
CA ARG A 86 9.08 9.92 -9.89
C ARG A 86 10.04 10.45 -10.94
N LYS A 87 11.34 10.38 -10.67
CA LYS A 87 12.37 10.82 -11.64
C LYS A 87 12.48 9.90 -12.83
N MET A 88 12.45 8.57 -12.57
CA MET A 88 12.74 7.59 -13.62
C MET A 88 11.55 7.32 -14.53
N TYR A 89 10.35 7.25 -13.98
CA TYR A 89 9.18 6.74 -14.70
C TYR A 89 8.05 7.73 -14.84
N GLN A 90 8.08 8.82 -14.10
CA GLN A 90 7.03 9.85 -14.14
C GLN A 90 5.64 9.20 -13.99
N PRO A 91 5.36 8.56 -12.86
CA PRO A 91 4.12 7.82 -12.68
C PRO A 91 2.89 8.74 -12.77
N TYR A 92 1.78 8.13 -13.17
CA TYR A 92 0.50 8.83 -13.23
C TYR A 92 0.08 9.32 -11.84
N ALA A 93 0.37 8.51 -10.81
CA ALA A 93 0.16 8.89 -9.44
C ALA A 93 1.21 8.20 -8.56
N SER A 94 1.60 8.83 -7.46
CA SER A 94 2.51 8.24 -6.49
C SER A 94 2.19 8.83 -5.12
N PHE A 95 2.05 7.96 -4.11
CA PHE A 95 1.64 8.43 -2.79
C PHE A 95 1.94 7.39 -1.72
N VAL A 96 1.83 7.86 -0.49
CA VAL A 96 1.96 7.02 0.71
C VAL A 96 0.56 6.70 1.22
N VAL A 97 0.31 5.45 1.57
CA VAL A 97 -0.88 5.06 2.32
C VAL A 97 -0.45 4.93 3.78
N GLY A 98 -1.04 5.73 4.64
CA GLY A 98 -0.71 5.77 6.05
C GLY A 98 -1.12 7.11 6.64
N GLU A 99 -0.75 7.35 7.88
CA GLU A 99 -1.17 8.56 8.59
C GLU A 99 -0.67 9.85 7.94
N GLY A 100 0.50 9.82 7.35
CA GLY A 100 1.07 10.99 6.69
C GLY A 100 0.60 11.21 5.26
N GLY A 101 -0.19 10.28 4.71
CA GLY A 101 -0.66 10.35 3.33
C GLY A 101 -2.13 10.03 3.21
N MET A 102 -2.47 9.21 2.22
CA MET A 102 -3.86 8.74 2.09
C MET A 102 -4.20 7.83 3.25
N LYS A 103 -5.32 8.07 3.91
CA LYS A 103 -5.74 7.24 5.04
C LYS A 103 -6.08 5.82 4.59
N ALA A 104 -5.76 4.84 5.45
CA ALA A 104 -6.03 3.45 5.15
C ALA A 104 -7.50 3.20 4.83
N GLU A 105 -8.41 3.78 5.63
CA GLU A 105 -9.84 3.61 5.43
C GLU A 105 -10.26 4.10 4.05
N GLN A 106 -9.71 5.22 3.62
CA GLN A 106 -9.99 5.79 2.31
C GLN A 106 -9.48 4.85 1.21
N PHE A 107 -8.24 4.40 1.34
CA PHE A 107 -7.65 3.52 0.34
C PHE A 107 -8.42 2.19 0.22
N LEU A 108 -8.79 1.61 1.35
CA LEU A 108 -9.50 0.33 1.38
C LEU A 108 -10.94 0.46 0.87
N SER A 109 -11.48 1.67 0.82
CA SER A 109 -12.86 1.90 0.37
C SER A 109 -12.96 2.07 -1.15
N ILE A 110 -11.85 2.18 -1.86
CA ILE A 110 -11.87 2.35 -3.31
C ILE A 110 -11.28 1.12 -3.98
N ASN A 111 -11.71 0.86 -5.22
CA ASN A 111 -11.04 -0.13 -6.05
C ASN A 111 -9.73 0.48 -6.55
N PRO A 112 -8.58 -0.19 -6.37
CA PRO A 112 -7.31 0.38 -6.81
C PRO A 112 -7.28 0.74 -8.31
N ALA A 113 -8.12 0.12 -9.13
CA ALA A 113 -8.21 0.47 -10.55
C ALA A 113 -8.61 1.94 -10.76
N LYS A 114 -9.29 2.54 -9.78
CA LYS A 114 -9.68 3.95 -9.84
C LYS A 114 -8.48 4.89 -9.81
N LEU A 115 -7.35 4.42 -9.30
CA LEU A 115 -6.14 5.25 -9.22
C LEU A 115 -5.58 5.62 -10.59
N PHE A 116 -6.02 4.93 -11.64
CA PHE A 116 -5.58 5.19 -13.01
C PHE A 116 -6.49 6.16 -13.76
N GLU A 117 -7.52 6.65 -13.11
CA GLU A 117 -8.49 7.56 -13.74
C GLU A 117 -8.20 9.02 -13.48
#